data_ee0cc2662393489efc1c890465c68e0b
#
_entry.id   ee0cc2662393489efc1c890465c68e0b
#
_cell.length_a   1.000
_cell.length_b   1.000
_cell.length_c   1.000
_cell.angle_alpha   90.00
_cell.angle_beta   90.00
_cell.angle_gamma   90.00
#
_symmetry.space_group_name_H-M   'P 1'
#
loop_
_entity.id
_entity.type
_entity.pdbx_description
1 polymer ?
#
loop_
_entity_poly.entity_id
_entity_poly.type
_entity_poly.pdbx_seq_one_letter_code
_entity_poly.pdbx_strand_id
1 'polypeptide(L)'
;MTIAELFQLRKNDHRWNTSYPLNPSDWTDYRVPDSLSFENDSRMSFYIHIPFCKQLCSFCEYTRMLCPDENVQREYLLAIANDIKQFRQKYQDITLLGFDIGGGTPTSLSEKNFSLLMQIYQTAISGLKLDDRYEPSIEGTFNTLSEQKLEDMSEMGFHRLS
;
A
#
# COMPACT_ATOMS: atom_id res chain seq x y z
N MET A 1 -25.40 22.61 15.10
CA MET A 1 -24.09 22.69 14.41
C MET A 1 -24.31 22.36 12.95
N THR A 2 -24.02 23.28 12.08
CA THR A 2 -24.19 23.13 10.63
C THR A 2 -22.97 22.42 10.04
N ILE A 3 -23.07 21.88 8.80
CA ILE A 3 -21.95 21.28 8.08
C ILE A 3 -20.81 22.30 7.89
N ALA A 4 -21.13 23.57 7.67
CA ALA A 4 -20.15 24.64 7.54
C ALA A 4 -19.37 24.89 8.84
N GLU A 5 -20.04 24.84 9.99
CA GLU A 5 -19.39 24.95 11.31
C GLU A 5 -18.48 23.75 11.61
N LEU A 6 -18.93 22.53 11.26
CA LEU A 6 -18.12 21.32 11.36
C LEU A 6 -16.86 21.40 10.48
N PHE A 7 -17.00 21.92 9.25
CA PHE A 7 -15.90 22.08 8.33
C PHE A 7 -14.87 23.10 8.83
N GLN A 8 -15.32 24.20 9.44
CA GLN A 8 -14.42 25.20 10.02
C GLN A 8 -13.70 24.66 11.27
N LEU A 9 -14.38 23.87 12.10
CA LEU A 9 -13.74 23.19 13.24
C LEU A 9 -12.65 22.24 12.76
N ARG A 10 -12.94 21.43 11.72
CA ARG A 10 -11.96 20.50 11.16
C ARG A 10 -10.78 21.21 10.49
N LYS A 11 -11.02 22.35 9.83
CA LYS A 11 -9.96 23.17 9.21
C LYS A 11 -8.94 23.71 10.24
N ASN A 12 -9.41 23.95 11.47
CA ASN A 12 -8.59 24.44 12.57
C ASN A 12 -8.01 23.30 13.43
N ASP A 13 -8.42 22.06 13.15
CA ASP A 13 -7.90 20.89 13.85
C ASP A 13 -6.64 20.40 13.13
N HIS A 14 -5.51 20.54 13.80
CA HIS A 14 -4.20 20.14 13.29
C HIS A 14 -3.94 18.64 13.37
N ARG A 15 -4.95 17.84 13.69
CA ARG A 15 -4.85 16.37 13.66
C ARG A 15 -4.72 15.89 12.22
N TRP A 16 -3.67 15.14 11.95
CA TRP A 16 -3.31 14.67 10.62
C TRP A 16 -4.12 13.47 10.14
N ASN A 17 -4.64 12.69 11.09
CA ASN A 17 -5.41 11.50 10.79
C ASN A 17 -6.51 11.32 11.84
N THR A 18 -7.75 11.14 11.40
CA THR A 18 -8.90 10.90 12.27
C THR A 18 -8.87 9.52 12.91
N SER A 19 -8.19 8.55 12.31
CA SER A 19 -8.00 7.20 12.85
C SER A 19 -6.92 7.17 13.94
N TYR A 20 -5.95 8.08 13.86
CA TYR A 20 -4.86 8.23 14.82
C TYR A 20 -4.74 9.71 15.22
N PRO A 21 -5.61 10.21 16.09
CA PRO A 21 -5.75 11.63 16.40
C PRO A 21 -4.63 12.15 17.32
N LEU A 22 -3.40 11.76 17.09
CA LEU A 22 -2.23 12.25 17.81
C LEU A 22 -1.74 13.56 17.18
N ASN A 23 -1.36 14.51 18.03
CA ASN A 23 -0.66 15.69 17.57
C ASN A 23 0.75 15.31 17.07
N PRO A 24 1.34 16.07 16.11
CA PRO A 24 2.70 15.77 15.65
C PRO A 24 3.75 15.68 16.77
N SER A 25 3.60 16.45 17.85
CA SER A 25 4.45 16.39 19.04
C SER A 25 4.38 15.05 19.77
N ASP A 26 3.24 14.37 19.73
CA ASP A 26 3.02 13.13 20.45
C ASP A 26 3.77 11.95 19.82
N TRP A 27 4.10 12.07 18.51
CA TRP A 27 4.85 11.05 17.77
C TRP A 27 6.33 10.95 18.19
N THR A 28 6.87 11.95 18.85
CA THR A 28 8.27 11.93 19.31
C THR A 28 8.52 10.88 20.37
N ASP A 29 7.49 10.49 21.12
CA ASP A 29 7.57 9.52 22.22
C ASP A 29 7.36 8.07 21.72
N TYR A 30 6.88 7.89 20.49
CA TYR A 30 6.65 6.58 19.89
C TYR A 30 7.80 6.19 18.98
N ARG A 31 8.83 5.61 19.57
CA ARG A 31 9.94 5.03 18.79
C ARG A 31 9.64 3.59 18.45
N VAL A 32 9.55 3.31 17.15
CA VAL A 32 9.51 1.93 16.67
C VAL A 32 10.92 1.35 16.80
N PRO A 33 11.10 0.12 17.31
CA PRO A 33 12.40 -0.54 17.29
C PRO A 33 12.96 -0.61 15.87
N ASP A 34 14.28 -0.48 15.73
CA ASP A 34 14.96 -0.55 14.42
C ASP A 34 14.77 -1.91 13.72
N SER A 35 14.32 -2.92 14.45
CA SER A 35 13.99 -4.23 13.89
C SER A 35 12.74 -4.80 14.54
N LEU A 36 11.82 -5.28 13.71
CA LEU A 36 10.71 -6.13 14.13
C LEU A 36 11.15 -7.60 14.05
N SER A 37 10.77 -8.39 15.05
CA SER A 37 10.94 -9.84 15.02
C SER A 37 9.57 -10.51 15.04
N PHE A 38 9.42 -11.54 14.20
CA PHE A 38 8.23 -12.35 14.10
C PHE A 38 8.58 -13.79 14.47
N GLU A 39 7.62 -14.54 14.97
CA GLU A 39 7.76 -15.98 15.16
C GLU A 39 7.72 -16.72 13.82
N ASN A 40 8.37 -17.90 13.73
CA ASN A 40 8.54 -18.62 12.47
C ASN A 40 7.22 -19.10 11.84
N ASP A 41 6.19 -19.33 12.64
CA ASP A 41 4.86 -19.75 12.18
C ASP A 41 3.84 -18.60 12.19
N SER A 42 4.31 -17.38 12.14
CA SER A 42 3.47 -16.19 12.19
C SER A 42 2.44 -16.17 11.07
N ARG A 43 1.22 -15.83 11.44
CA ARG A 43 0.14 -15.51 10.52
C ARG A 43 0.11 -14.01 10.31
N MET A 44 0.18 -13.57 9.07
CA MET A 44 0.25 -12.14 8.77
C MET A 44 -0.40 -11.77 7.45
N SER A 45 -0.65 -10.49 7.29
CA SER A 45 -1.01 -9.88 6.00
C SER A 45 0.10 -8.96 5.56
N PHE A 46 0.28 -8.81 4.25
CA PHE A 46 1.18 -7.83 3.68
C PHE A 46 0.41 -6.61 3.18
N TYR A 47 1.04 -5.47 3.29
CA TYR A 47 0.58 -4.23 2.69
C TYR A 47 1.73 -3.55 1.94
N ILE A 48 1.50 -3.27 0.66
CA ILE A 48 2.41 -2.43 -0.13
C ILE A 48 1.78 -1.06 -0.29
N HIS A 49 2.51 -0.03 0.13
CA HIS A 49 2.10 1.35 -0.07
C HIS A 49 2.68 1.92 -1.37
N ILE A 50 1.81 2.35 -2.28
CA ILE A 50 2.19 3.06 -3.50
C ILE A 50 1.73 4.51 -3.37
N PRO A 51 2.62 5.46 -3.05
CA PRO A 51 2.21 6.82 -2.70
C PRO A 51 1.84 7.70 -3.91
N PHE A 52 1.84 7.17 -5.12
CA PHE A 52 1.71 7.94 -6.35
C PHE A 52 0.25 8.17 -6.76
N CYS A 53 -0.11 9.42 -7.08
CA CYS A 53 -1.44 9.81 -7.56
C CYS A 53 -1.31 10.69 -8.80
N LYS A 54 -2.20 10.53 -9.78
CA LYS A 54 -2.30 11.48 -10.90
C LYS A 54 -2.77 12.87 -10.43
N GLN A 55 -3.59 12.91 -9.38
CA GLN A 55 -4.14 14.12 -8.80
C GLN A 55 -4.23 13.98 -7.28
N LEU A 56 -3.86 15.04 -6.57
CA LEU A 56 -3.99 15.08 -5.11
C LEU A 56 -5.39 15.54 -4.72
N CYS A 57 -6.14 14.67 -4.06
CA CYS A 57 -7.48 14.98 -3.56
C CYS A 57 -7.38 15.85 -2.30
N SER A 58 -8.21 16.90 -2.22
CA SER A 58 -8.18 17.86 -1.11
C SER A 58 -8.58 17.28 0.25
N PHE A 59 -9.30 16.17 0.25
CA PHE A 59 -9.81 15.49 1.44
C PHE A 59 -8.94 14.33 1.91
N CYS A 60 -7.91 13.95 1.14
CA CYS A 60 -7.14 12.75 1.39
C CYS A 60 -6.11 12.97 2.50
N GLU A 61 -6.12 12.10 3.50
CA GLU A 61 -5.23 12.12 4.67
C GLU A 61 -4.04 11.14 4.54
N TYR A 62 -4.00 10.32 3.47
CA TYR A 62 -2.94 9.35 3.27
C TYR A 62 -1.62 9.98 2.83
N THR A 63 -0.52 9.30 3.11
CA THR A 63 0.79 9.65 2.57
C THR A 63 0.78 9.47 1.06
N ARG A 64 0.86 10.58 0.32
CA ARG A 64 0.76 10.60 -1.12
C ARG A 64 1.56 11.73 -1.76
N MET A 65 1.89 11.55 -3.02
CA MET A 65 2.54 12.56 -3.85
C MET A 65 2.05 12.48 -5.29
N LEU A 66 2.26 13.54 -6.06
CA LEU A 66 2.02 13.49 -7.49
C LEU A 66 2.91 12.42 -8.13
N CYS A 67 2.33 11.71 -9.10
CA CYS A 67 3.01 10.62 -9.78
C CYS A 67 4.30 11.14 -10.45
N PRO A 68 5.47 10.63 -10.07
CA PRO A 68 6.74 11.02 -10.66
C PRO A 68 6.94 10.36 -12.03
N ASP A 69 8.08 10.67 -12.68
CA ASP A 69 8.46 9.95 -13.90
C ASP A 69 8.65 8.44 -13.69
N GLU A 70 8.67 7.69 -14.79
CA GLU A 70 8.72 6.22 -14.73
C GLU A 70 9.99 5.66 -14.07
N ASN A 71 11.11 6.37 -14.13
CA ASN A 71 12.35 5.90 -13.53
C ASN A 71 12.25 5.95 -12.00
N VAL A 72 11.72 7.06 -11.45
CA VAL A 72 11.50 7.19 -10.00
C VAL A 72 10.48 6.17 -9.50
N GLN A 73 9.39 5.94 -10.26
CA GLN A 73 8.43 4.86 -9.94
C GLN A 73 9.16 3.50 -9.86
N ARG A 74 10.00 3.23 -10.86
CA ARG A 74 10.75 1.98 -10.94
C ARG A 74 11.73 1.82 -9.78
N GLU A 75 12.49 2.85 -9.45
CA GLU A 75 13.42 2.83 -8.32
C GLU A 75 12.70 2.53 -7.00
N TYR A 76 11.54 3.15 -6.78
CA TYR A 76 10.70 2.88 -5.62
C TYR A 76 10.24 1.40 -5.57
N LEU A 77 9.78 0.86 -6.69
CA LEU A 77 9.36 -0.54 -6.78
C LEU A 77 10.53 -1.51 -6.56
N LEU A 78 11.72 -1.19 -7.05
CA LEU A 78 12.90 -2.01 -6.82
C LEU A 78 13.35 -1.99 -5.35
N ALA A 79 13.16 -0.87 -4.64
CA ALA A 79 13.37 -0.81 -3.20
C ALA A 79 12.40 -1.75 -2.45
N ILE A 80 11.10 -1.70 -2.78
CA ILE A 80 10.10 -2.64 -2.23
C ILE A 80 10.50 -4.10 -2.50
N ALA A 81 10.91 -4.40 -3.74
CA ALA A 81 11.33 -5.76 -4.11
C ALA A 81 12.52 -6.24 -3.25
N ASN A 82 13.48 -5.35 -2.98
CA ASN A 82 14.61 -5.65 -2.12
C ASN A 82 14.19 -5.91 -0.67
N ASP A 83 13.29 -5.10 -0.12
CA ASP A 83 12.77 -5.27 1.24
C ASP A 83 12.01 -6.61 1.39
N ILE A 84 11.17 -6.94 0.42
CA ILE A 84 10.48 -8.24 0.35
C ILE A 84 11.48 -9.38 0.30
N LYS A 85 12.52 -9.27 -0.52
CA LYS A 85 13.57 -10.29 -0.63
C LYS A 85 14.27 -10.50 0.71
N GLN A 86 14.66 -9.43 1.40
CA GLN A 86 15.30 -9.51 2.71
C GLN A 86 14.37 -10.13 3.75
N PHE A 87 13.11 -9.71 3.76
CA PHE A 87 12.09 -10.27 4.64
C PHE A 87 11.91 -11.78 4.39
N ARG A 88 11.78 -12.18 3.14
CA ARG A 88 11.61 -13.59 2.73
C ARG A 88 12.81 -14.47 3.06
N GLN A 89 14.02 -13.93 3.04
CA GLN A 89 15.24 -14.65 3.47
C GLN A 89 15.20 -14.98 4.97
N LYS A 90 14.62 -14.07 5.76
CA LYS A 90 14.55 -14.22 7.22
C LYS A 90 13.34 -15.05 7.68
N TYR A 91 12.20 -14.92 6.99
CA TYR A 91 10.93 -15.53 7.38
C TYR A 91 10.38 -16.38 6.24
N GLN A 92 10.50 -17.69 6.38
CA GLN A 92 10.11 -18.66 5.34
C GLN A 92 8.78 -19.35 5.65
N ASP A 93 8.51 -19.62 6.91
CA ASP A 93 7.33 -20.37 7.39
C ASP A 93 6.21 -19.42 7.83
N ILE A 94 5.65 -18.68 6.87
CA ILE A 94 4.56 -17.74 7.12
C ILE A 94 3.29 -18.26 6.47
N THR A 95 2.17 -18.15 7.20
CA THR A 95 0.83 -18.27 6.63
C THR A 95 0.29 -16.87 6.30
N LEU A 96 0.10 -16.58 5.02
CA LEU A 96 -0.39 -15.31 4.55
C LEU A 96 -1.92 -15.26 4.60
N LEU A 97 -2.46 -14.28 5.34
CA LEU A 97 -3.89 -14.08 5.55
C LEU A 97 -4.51 -13.17 4.49
N GLY A 98 -3.73 -12.23 3.96
CA GLY A 98 -4.16 -11.25 2.98
C GLY A 98 -2.98 -10.50 2.39
N PHE A 99 -3.23 -9.81 1.29
CA PHE A 99 -2.26 -8.94 0.64
C PHE A 99 -2.99 -7.74 0.06
N ASP A 100 -2.66 -6.56 0.54
CA ASP A 100 -3.28 -5.33 0.08
C ASP A 100 -2.23 -4.40 -0.56
N ILE A 101 -2.58 -3.82 -1.69
CA ILE A 101 -1.77 -2.81 -2.37
C ILE A 101 -2.58 -1.52 -2.43
N GLY A 102 -2.14 -0.52 -1.71
CA GLY A 102 -2.91 0.71 -1.55
C GLY A 102 -2.05 1.96 -1.40
N GLY A 103 -2.66 3.04 -0.89
CA GLY A 103 -1.99 4.28 -0.54
C GLY A 103 -2.45 5.50 -1.30
N GLY A 104 -1.72 5.92 -2.31
CA GLY A 104 -2.12 6.97 -3.24
C GLY A 104 -3.11 6.42 -4.27
N THR A 105 -2.60 5.92 -5.36
CA THR A 105 -3.36 5.23 -6.41
C THR A 105 -2.44 4.25 -7.12
N PRO A 106 -2.33 2.98 -6.70
CA PRO A 106 -1.44 2.00 -7.31
C PRO A 106 -1.58 1.88 -8.83
N THR A 107 -2.81 1.98 -9.33
CA THR A 107 -3.10 1.96 -10.77
C THR A 107 -2.64 3.22 -11.51
N SER A 108 -2.10 4.25 -10.82
CA SER A 108 -1.49 5.42 -11.49
C SER A 108 -0.09 5.15 -12.05
N LEU A 109 0.54 4.05 -11.69
CA LEU A 109 1.81 3.61 -12.27
C LEU A 109 1.69 3.46 -13.80
N SER A 110 2.80 3.66 -14.53
CA SER A 110 2.84 3.32 -15.94
C SER A 110 2.57 1.82 -16.15
N GLU A 111 2.14 1.42 -17.34
CA GLU A 111 1.87 0.00 -17.65
C GLU A 111 3.05 -0.90 -17.27
N LYS A 112 4.24 -0.50 -17.71
CA LYS A 112 5.48 -1.22 -17.43
C LYS A 112 5.78 -1.37 -15.93
N ASN A 113 5.56 -0.31 -15.17
CA ASN A 113 5.80 -0.32 -13.73
C ASN A 113 4.67 -1.04 -12.97
N PHE A 114 3.45 -1.01 -13.50
CA PHE A 114 2.35 -1.80 -12.94
C PHE A 114 2.61 -3.31 -13.11
N SER A 115 3.03 -3.75 -14.29
CA SER A 115 3.45 -5.15 -14.50
C SER A 115 4.64 -5.54 -13.61
N LEU A 116 5.58 -4.62 -13.36
CA LEU A 116 6.65 -4.86 -12.37
C LEU A 116 6.09 -5.03 -10.95
N LEU A 117 5.10 -4.22 -10.54
CA LEU A 117 4.42 -4.37 -9.25
C LEU A 117 3.75 -5.74 -9.12
N MET A 118 3.10 -6.23 -10.18
CA MET A 118 2.51 -7.57 -10.19
C MET A 118 3.56 -8.69 -10.05
N GLN A 119 4.71 -8.55 -10.69
CA GLN A 119 5.84 -9.48 -10.51
C GLN A 119 6.40 -9.45 -9.07
N ILE A 120 6.46 -8.28 -8.46
CA ILE A 120 6.87 -8.12 -7.05
C ILE A 120 5.89 -8.83 -6.14
N TYR A 121 4.59 -8.64 -6.36
CA TYR A 121 3.54 -9.35 -5.63
C TYR A 121 3.69 -10.86 -5.76
N GLN A 122 3.83 -11.38 -6.98
CA GLN A 122 4.01 -12.81 -7.21
C GLN A 122 5.25 -13.36 -6.49
N THR A 123 6.36 -12.61 -6.52
CA THR A 123 7.58 -12.97 -5.79
C THR A 123 7.36 -12.98 -4.28
N ALA A 124 6.59 -12.03 -3.76
CA ALA A 124 6.30 -11.90 -2.34
C ALA A 124 5.52 -13.11 -1.79
N ILE A 125 4.57 -13.64 -2.55
CA ILE A 125 3.72 -14.76 -2.11
C ILE A 125 4.28 -16.14 -2.50
N SER A 126 5.25 -16.20 -3.39
CA SER A 126 5.78 -17.47 -3.92
C SER A 126 6.28 -18.40 -2.82
N GLY A 127 5.75 -19.63 -2.78
CA GLY A 127 6.12 -20.65 -1.80
C GLY A 127 5.65 -20.39 -0.37
N LEU A 128 4.82 -19.36 -0.13
CA LEU A 128 4.13 -19.19 1.14
C LEU A 128 2.88 -20.04 1.22
N LYS A 129 2.51 -20.41 2.44
CA LYS A 129 1.19 -20.98 2.72
C LYS A 129 0.17 -19.84 2.70
N LEU A 130 -0.87 -19.97 1.90
CA LEU A 130 -1.99 -19.06 1.88
C LEU A 130 -3.11 -19.59 2.79
N ASP A 131 -3.76 -18.71 3.54
CA ASP A 131 -4.97 -19.05 4.33
C ASP A 131 -6.13 -19.36 3.38
N ASP A 132 -7.09 -20.17 3.81
CA ASP A 132 -8.26 -20.54 3.00
C ASP A 132 -9.13 -19.31 2.61
N ARG A 133 -8.99 -18.20 3.34
CA ARG A 133 -9.69 -16.94 3.09
C ARG A 133 -8.80 -15.88 2.46
N TYR A 134 -7.64 -16.29 1.95
CA TYR A 134 -6.72 -15.36 1.31
C TYR A 134 -7.37 -14.72 0.09
N GLU A 135 -7.45 -13.40 0.11
CA GLU A 135 -8.00 -12.59 -0.97
C GLU A 135 -7.15 -11.32 -1.12
N PRO A 136 -6.34 -11.22 -2.18
CA PRO A 136 -5.55 -10.02 -2.41
C PRO A 136 -6.43 -8.87 -2.92
N SER A 137 -6.13 -7.64 -2.48
CA SER A 137 -6.81 -6.44 -2.94
C SER A 137 -5.85 -5.38 -3.46
N ILE A 138 -6.35 -4.54 -4.36
CA ILE A 138 -5.61 -3.40 -4.87
C ILE A 138 -6.51 -2.18 -4.96
N GLU A 139 -5.97 -1.00 -4.62
CA GLU A 139 -6.66 0.27 -4.78
C GLU A 139 -6.42 0.87 -6.17
N GLY A 140 -7.46 1.50 -6.71
CA GLY A 140 -7.36 2.12 -8.02
C GLY A 140 -8.48 3.12 -8.30
N THR A 141 -8.39 3.78 -9.44
CA THR A 141 -9.44 4.65 -9.95
C THR A 141 -9.72 4.36 -11.42
N PHE A 142 -10.94 4.55 -11.86
CA PHE A 142 -11.33 4.33 -13.27
C PHE A 142 -10.43 5.09 -14.27
N ASN A 143 -9.96 6.28 -13.90
CA ASN A 143 -9.12 7.11 -14.77
C ASN A 143 -7.68 6.61 -14.92
N THR A 144 -7.28 5.62 -14.13
CA THR A 144 -5.92 5.07 -14.10
C THR A 144 -5.87 3.59 -14.47
N LEU A 145 -7.04 2.97 -14.62
CA LEU A 145 -7.18 1.61 -15.12
C LEU A 145 -7.04 1.56 -16.64
N SER A 146 -6.43 0.51 -17.12
CA SER A 146 -6.40 0.11 -18.53
C SER A 146 -6.79 -1.36 -18.63
N GLU A 147 -7.09 -1.80 -19.83
CA GLU A 147 -7.38 -3.21 -20.12
C GLU A 147 -6.23 -4.11 -19.69
N GLN A 148 -4.99 -3.72 -20.02
CA GLN A 148 -3.78 -4.45 -19.64
C GLN A 148 -3.62 -4.59 -18.13
N LYS A 149 -3.86 -3.53 -17.34
CA LYS A 149 -3.78 -3.61 -15.88
C LYS A 149 -4.85 -4.53 -15.29
N LEU A 150 -6.04 -4.52 -15.87
CA LEU A 150 -7.12 -5.43 -15.45
C LEU A 150 -6.76 -6.89 -15.76
N GLU A 151 -6.16 -7.16 -16.91
CA GLU A 151 -5.65 -8.49 -17.28
C GLU A 151 -4.53 -8.91 -16.31
N ASP A 152 -3.52 -8.08 -16.11
CA ASP A 152 -2.42 -8.35 -15.17
C ASP A 152 -2.94 -8.67 -13.76
N MET A 153 -3.92 -7.91 -13.25
CA MET A 153 -4.55 -8.18 -11.95
C MET A 153 -5.29 -9.52 -11.93
N SER A 154 -6.08 -9.79 -12.96
CA SER A 154 -6.86 -11.02 -13.07
C SER A 154 -5.96 -12.26 -13.11
N GLU A 155 -4.88 -12.22 -13.88
CA GLU A 155 -3.89 -13.30 -13.97
C GLU A 155 -3.19 -13.55 -12.62
N MET A 156 -2.99 -12.52 -11.82
CA MET A 156 -2.39 -12.62 -10.48
C MET A 156 -3.39 -12.94 -9.37
N GLY A 157 -4.66 -13.18 -9.71
CA GLY A 157 -5.70 -13.56 -8.75
C GLY A 157 -6.29 -12.42 -7.93
N PHE A 158 -6.13 -11.17 -8.37
CA PHE A 158 -6.82 -10.05 -7.76
C PHE A 158 -8.27 -10.01 -8.23
N HIS A 159 -9.20 -10.28 -7.33
CA HIS A 159 -10.64 -10.20 -7.58
C HIS A 159 -11.31 -9.01 -6.88
N ARG A 160 -10.54 -8.29 -6.07
CA ARG A 160 -11.00 -7.12 -5.32
C ARG A 160 -10.21 -5.87 -5.72
N LEU A 161 -10.93 -4.93 -6.31
CA LEU A 161 -10.47 -3.58 -6.61
C LEU A 161 -11.30 -2.59 -5.80
N SER A 162 -10.67 -1.68 -5.05
CA SER A 162 -11.32 -0.66 -4.21
C SER A 162 -10.83 0.76 -4.54
#